data_cadc441e4d421c2d0baa3a5d7d0668e5
#
_entry.id   cadc441e4d421c2d0baa3a5d7d0668e5
#
_cell.length_a   1.000
_cell.length_b   1.000
_cell.length_c   1.000
_cell.angle_alpha   90.00
_cell.angle_beta   90.00
_cell.angle_gamma   90.00
#
_symmetry.space_group_name_H-M   'P 1'
#
loop_
_entity.id
_entity.type
_entity.pdbx_description
1 polymer ?
#
loop_
_entity_poly.entity_id
_entity_poly.type
_entity_poly.pdbx_seq_one_letter_code
_entity_poly.pdbx_strand_id
1 'polypeptide(L)'
;RWRREVEKEGKGGGTLTASGSPYNAFAVVVKITAQGTLNTAAFAYSIDGGNNFSDEITVPVAGKYDLPGTGLSITFAAALEEADSSFQVGDMWSLSTTAPAMTKGDALAAARKIKDFPEEFEWLHVVGGSDLDLWEAMGEVRNELATEYHKPLFILMEAAYPTGDLTDWALGLENARGKVKNTDIQVCTAWGRLVRLDGSVQIVNLAGIVSGLYAKAGVAESIGKTRPEAGVGISPDTLEELL
;
A
#
# COMPACT_ATOMS: atom_id res chain seq x y z
N ARG A 1 -2.70 -11.77 -3.63
CA ARG A 1 -3.76 -12.62 -2.97
C ARG A 1 -4.12 -11.94 -1.65
N TRP A 2 -5.18 -11.15 -1.59
CA TRP A 2 -5.63 -10.57 -0.32
C TRP A 2 -6.26 -11.65 0.58
N ARG A 3 -6.10 -11.52 1.90
CA ARG A 3 -6.71 -12.41 2.89
C ARG A 3 -8.21 -12.14 2.91
N ARG A 4 -9.01 -13.15 2.61
CA ARG A 4 -10.49 -13.09 2.62
C ARG A 4 -11.11 -13.30 4.01
N GLU A 5 -10.32 -13.37 5.06
CA GLU A 5 -10.86 -13.54 6.40
C GLU A 5 -11.43 -12.21 6.87
N VAL A 6 -12.75 -12.17 6.98
CA VAL A 6 -13.48 -11.11 7.64
C VAL A 6 -13.64 -11.56 9.08
N GLU A 7 -12.99 -10.86 9.99
CA GLU A 7 -13.14 -11.11 11.43
C GLU A 7 -14.36 -10.37 11.92
N LYS A 8 -15.21 -11.04 12.72
CA LYS A 8 -16.44 -10.48 13.28
C LYS A 8 -16.33 -10.35 14.79
N GLU A 9 -16.68 -9.18 15.30
CA GLU A 9 -16.95 -8.93 16.70
C GLU A 9 -18.41 -8.49 16.84
N GLY A 10 -19.16 -9.01 17.85
CA GLY A 10 -20.53 -8.64 18.10
C GLY A 10 -21.46 -9.84 18.25
N LYS A 11 -22.76 -9.53 18.50
CA LYS A 11 -23.77 -10.54 18.88
C LYS A 11 -24.82 -10.81 17.81
N GLY A 12 -24.95 -9.94 16.80
CA GLY A 12 -25.93 -10.12 15.73
C GLY A 12 -25.67 -11.39 14.93
N GLY A 13 -26.72 -12.04 14.42
CA GLY A 13 -26.61 -13.26 13.61
C GLY A 13 -26.22 -13.01 12.15
N GLY A 14 -26.27 -11.76 11.69
CA GLY A 14 -25.91 -11.37 10.33
C GLY A 14 -24.45 -11.59 10.00
N THR A 15 -24.14 -11.77 8.73
CA THR A 15 -22.77 -11.97 8.24
C THR A 15 -22.41 -10.91 7.21
N LEU A 16 -21.11 -10.65 7.07
CA LEU A 16 -20.54 -9.77 6.05
C LEU A 16 -19.47 -10.52 5.29
N THR A 17 -19.50 -10.41 3.97
CA THR A 17 -18.47 -10.93 3.09
C THR A 17 -17.91 -9.81 2.22
N ALA A 18 -16.66 -9.91 1.81
CA ALA A 18 -16.04 -8.95 0.93
C ALA A 18 -15.61 -9.60 -0.39
N SER A 19 -15.67 -8.83 -1.47
CA SER A 19 -15.27 -9.23 -2.82
C SER A 19 -14.67 -8.04 -3.56
N GLY A 20 -14.06 -8.28 -4.72
CA GLY A 20 -13.51 -7.22 -5.57
C GLY A 20 -12.00 -7.34 -5.78
N SER A 21 -11.42 -6.29 -6.36
CA SER A 21 -9.99 -6.17 -6.64
C SER A 21 -9.50 -4.86 -6.03
N PRO A 22 -8.93 -4.92 -4.82
CA PRO A 22 -8.49 -3.71 -4.13
C PRO A 22 -7.36 -3.02 -4.89
N TYR A 23 -7.40 -1.68 -4.93
CA TYR A 23 -6.39 -0.88 -5.60
C TYR A 23 -5.17 -0.63 -4.72
N ASN A 24 -5.31 -0.85 -3.40
CA ASN A 24 -4.25 -0.59 -2.43
C ASN A 24 -4.39 -1.52 -1.21
N ALA A 25 -3.45 -1.42 -0.28
CA ALA A 25 -3.60 -1.97 1.06
C ALA A 25 -4.58 -1.09 1.85
N PHE A 26 -5.64 -1.70 2.36
CA PHE A 26 -6.65 -1.06 3.21
C PHE A 26 -6.86 -1.91 4.46
N ALA A 27 -7.03 -1.24 5.59
CA ALA A 27 -7.54 -1.83 6.83
C ALA A 27 -9.02 -1.44 6.97
N VAL A 28 -9.91 -2.26 6.45
CA VAL A 28 -11.34 -1.94 6.41
C VAL A 28 -12.01 -2.38 7.71
N VAL A 29 -12.77 -1.48 8.32
CA VAL A 29 -13.62 -1.76 9.47
C VAL A 29 -15.03 -1.33 9.11
N VAL A 30 -16.01 -2.22 9.31
CA VAL A 30 -17.45 -1.94 9.11
C VAL A 30 -18.13 -2.09 10.45
N LYS A 31 -18.83 -1.05 10.91
CA LYS A 31 -19.51 -1.00 12.20
C LYS A 31 -20.99 -0.74 12.02
N ILE A 32 -21.85 -1.51 12.69
CA ILE A 32 -23.29 -1.26 12.72
C ILE A 32 -23.59 -0.11 13.69
N THR A 33 -24.27 0.92 13.19
CA THR A 33 -24.66 2.13 13.92
C THR A 33 -26.12 2.12 14.34
N ALA A 34 -27.01 1.47 13.55
CA ALA A 34 -28.40 1.24 13.90
C ALA A 34 -28.77 -0.23 13.65
N GLN A 35 -29.46 -0.85 14.66
CA GLN A 35 -29.86 -2.25 14.53
C GLN A 35 -30.98 -2.44 13.51
N GLY A 36 -31.06 -3.64 12.94
CA GLY A 36 -32.11 -4.01 11.99
C GLY A 36 -31.67 -5.18 11.11
N THR A 37 -32.32 -5.26 9.97
CA THR A 37 -32.01 -6.20 8.90
C THR A 37 -31.60 -5.44 7.62
N LEU A 38 -31.58 -6.12 6.48
CA LEU A 38 -31.40 -5.44 5.19
C LEU A 38 -32.47 -4.35 5.02
N ASN A 39 -32.07 -3.20 4.48
CA ASN A 39 -32.93 -2.01 4.29
C ASN A 39 -33.40 -1.28 5.56
N THR A 40 -33.01 -1.75 6.75
CA THR A 40 -33.40 -1.09 8.03
C THR A 40 -32.20 -0.83 8.94
N ALA A 41 -31.23 -1.71 8.97
CA ALA A 41 -29.96 -1.47 9.68
C ALA A 41 -29.17 -0.36 9.03
N ALA A 42 -28.33 0.34 9.82
CA ALA A 42 -27.37 1.29 9.30
C ALA A 42 -25.95 0.92 9.74
N PHE A 43 -25.00 1.31 8.92
CA PHE A 43 -23.58 1.06 9.16
C PHE A 43 -22.72 2.28 8.78
N ALA A 44 -21.54 2.35 9.34
CA ALA A 44 -20.46 3.19 8.88
C ALA A 44 -19.23 2.33 8.60
N TYR A 45 -18.38 2.76 7.68
CA TYR A 45 -17.16 2.05 7.35
C TYR A 45 -15.94 2.95 7.48
N SER A 46 -14.81 2.33 7.77
CA SER A 46 -13.48 2.93 7.73
C SER A 46 -12.61 2.12 6.77
N ILE A 47 -11.64 2.77 6.12
CA ILE A 47 -10.65 2.13 5.25
C ILE A 47 -9.22 2.25 5.81
N ASP A 48 -9.08 2.83 7.00
CA ASP A 48 -7.82 3.17 7.67
C ASP A 48 -7.70 2.56 9.09
N GLY A 49 -8.36 1.43 9.31
CA GLY A 49 -8.28 0.70 10.58
C GLY A 49 -9.14 1.28 11.69
N GLY A 50 -10.15 2.10 11.38
CA GLY A 50 -11.07 2.69 12.34
C GLY A 50 -10.67 4.09 12.82
N ASN A 51 -9.66 4.72 12.21
CA ASN A 51 -9.26 6.09 12.55
C ASN A 51 -10.32 7.11 12.08
N ASN A 52 -10.85 6.90 10.85
CA ASN A 52 -11.91 7.75 10.31
C ASN A 52 -13.06 6.87 9.79
N PHE A 53 -14.29 7.25 10.10
CA PHE A 53 -15.48 6.56 9.61
C PHE A 53 -16.26 7.44 8.63
N SER A 54 -16.91 6.78 7.65
CA SER A 54 -17.89 7.42 6.77
C SER A 54 -19.10 7.93 7.55
N ASP A 55 -19.92 8.75 6.89
CA ASP A 55 -21.28 8.99 7.35
C ASP A 55 -22.07 7.68 7.45
N GLU A 56 -23.15 7.73 8.22
CA GLU A 56 -24.05 6.60 8.39
C GLU A 56 -24.77 6.28 7.07
N ILE A 57 -24.80 5.00 6.71
CA ILE A 57 -25.39 4.49 5.48
C ILE A 57 -26.38 3.37 5.81
N THR A 58 -27.58 3.43 5.25
CA THR A 58 -28.53 2.32 5.39
C THR A 58 -28.05 1.09 4.62
N VAL A 59 -28.11 -0.09 5.24
CA VAL A 59 -27.76 -1.35 4.57
C VAL A 59 -28.67 -1.54 3.35
N PRO A 60 -28.12 -1.70 2.13
CA PRO A 60 -28.93 -1.83 0.93
C PRO A 60 -29.86 -3.06 0.96
N VAL A 61 -31.00 -2.98 0.28
CA VAL A 61 -31.94 -4.11 0.13
C VAL A 61 -31.27 -5.36 -0.44
N ALA A 62 -30.39 -5.17 -1.44
CA ALA A 62 -29.64 -6.25 -2.04
C ALA A 62 -28.47 -6.74 -1.16
N GLY A 63 -28.26 -6.13 0.00
CA GLY A 63 -27.13 -6.41 0.89
C GLY A 63 -25.76 -5.93 0.37
N LYS A 64 -25.65 -5.53 -0.89
CA LYS A 64 -24.37 -5.19 -1.51
C LYS A 64 -24.12 -3.69 -1.45
N TYR A 65 -22.91 -3.32 -1.04
CA TYR A 65 -22.40 -1.95 -1.06
C TYR A 65 -20.97 -1.90 -1.59
N ASP A 66 -20.72 -1.04 -2.56
CA ASP A 66 -19.37 -0.84 -3.13
C ASP A 66 -18.66 0.25 -2.32
N LEU A 67 -17.50 -0.08 -1.74
CA LEU A 67 -16.69 0.87 -0.97
C LEU A 67 -15.99 1.85 -1.93
N PRO A 68 -16.33 3.14 -1.90
CA PRO A 68 -15.78 4.11 -2.85
C PRO A 68 -14.24 4.17 -2.80
N GLY A 69 -13.59 4.23 -3.97
CA GLY A 69 -12.14 4.42 -4.08
C GLY A 69 -11.28 3.23 -3.66
N THR A 70 -11.87 2.07 -3.33
CA THR A 70 -11.13 0.91 -2.84
C THR A 70 -11.04 -0.26 -3.82
N GLY A 71 -11.99 -0.37 -4.74
CA GLY A 71 -12.17 -1.56 -5.60
C GLY A 71 -12.78 -2.76 -4.87
N LEU A 72 -13.36 -2.53 -3.68
CA LEU A 72 -14.00 -3.55 -2.86
C LEU A 72 -15.52 -3.38 -2.84
N SER A 73 -16.21 -4.51 -2.75
CA SER A 73 -17.64 -4.59 -2.46
C SER A 73 -17.83 -5.42 -1.19
N ILE A 74 -18.65 -4.94 -0.29
CA ILE A 74 -19.11 -5.69 0.87
C ILE A 74 -20.54 -6.19 0.64
N THR A 75 -20.85 -7.37 1.15
CA THR A 75 -22.18 -7.97 1.04
C THR A 75 -22.64 -8.41 2.42
N PHE A 76 -23.73 -7.83 2.87
CA PHE A 76 -24.42 -8.17 4.09
C PHE A 76 -25.42 -9.30 3.82
N ALA A 77 -25.47 -10.30 4.71
CA ALA A 77 -26.49 -11.33 4.68
C ALA A 77 -27.17 -11.42 6.05
N ALA A 78 -28.50 -11.32 6.04
CA ALA A 78 -29.31 -11.42 7.25
C ALA A 78 -29.30 -12.84 7.81
N ALA A 79 -29.49 -12.97 9.13
CA ALA A 79 -29.68 -14.26 9.78
C ALA A 79 -31.05 -14.87 9.41
N LEU A 80 -31.12 -16.17 9.29
CA LEU A 80 -32.34 -16.88 8.88
C LEU A 80 -33.38 -16.92 9.99
N GLU A 81 -32.98 -16.94 11.26
CA GLU A 81 -33.86 -17.15 12.41
C GLU A 81 -34.21 -15.89 13.19
N GLU A 82 -33.47 -14.78 13.02
CA GLU A 82 -33.68 -13.51 13.72
C GLU A 82 -33.60 -12.34 12.73
N ALA A 83 -34.51 -12.33 11.75
CA ALA A 83 -34.47 -11.38 10.66
C ALA A 83 -34.42 -9.91 11.13
N ASP A 84 -35.21 -9.53 12.12
CA ASP A 84 -35.32 -8.14 12.60
C ASP A 84 -34.15 -7.67 13.47
N SER A 85 -33.29 -8.57 13.93
CA SER A 85 -32.12 -8.28 14.75
C SER A 85 -30.81 -8.86 14.18
N SER A 86 -30.81 -9.12 12.86
CA SER A 86 -29.65 -9.70 12.18
C SER A 86 -28.38 -8.89 12.40
N PHE A 87 -28.48 -7.57 12.42
CA PHE A 87 -27.39 -6.65 12.67
C PHE A 87 -27.68 -5.84 13.94
N GLN A 88 -26.81 -5.93 14.93
CA GLN A 88 -26.95 -5.23 16.20
C GLN A 88 -25.95 -4.08 16.31
N VAL A 89 -26.35 -3.01 17.03
CA VAL A 89 -25.45 -1.89 17.29
C VAL A 89 -24.20 -2.38 18.00
N GLY A 90 -23.05 -2.04 17.44
CA GLY A 90 -21.75 -2.48 17.93
C GLY A 90 -21.21 -3.74 17.27
N ASP A 91 -21.99 -4.41 16.40
CA ASP A 91 -21.40 -5.42 15.52
C ASP A 91 -20.35 -4.77 14.61
N MET A 92 -19.21 -5.40 14.52
CA MET A 92 -18.06 -4.89 13.78
C MET A 92 -17.42 -6.01 12.97
N TRP A 93 -17.01 -5.70 11.75
CA TRP A 93 -16.24 -6.59 10.90
C TRP A 93 -14.97 -5.89 10.47
N SER A 94 -13.85 -6.60 10.58
CA SER A 94 -12.55 -6.12 10.12
C SER A 94 -11.99 -7.03 9.03
N LEU A 95 -11.35 -6.42 8.06
CA LEU A 95 -10.62 -7.11 7.01
C LEU A 95 -9.45 -6.26 6.52
N SER A 96 -8.38 -6.89 6.11
CA SER A 96 -7.24 -6.22 5.50
C SER A 96 -7.02 -6.68 4.06
N THR A 97 -6.60 -5.75 3.23
CA THR A 97 -6.21 -6.03 1.84
C THR A 97 -4.73 -5.75 1.63
N THR A 98 -4.16 -6.38 0.62
CA THR A 98 -2.81 -6.08 0.15
C THR A 98 -2.90 -5.31 -1.17
N ALA A 99 -2.01 -4.34 -1.34
CA ALA A 99 -1.88 -3.65 -2.61
C ALA A 99 -1.57 -4.64 -3.75
N PRO A 100 -2.08 -4.40 -4.97
CA PRO A 100 -1.63 -5.14 -6.13
C PRO A 100 -0.12 -5.00 -6.27
N ALA A 101 0.58 -6.12 -6.38
CA ALA A 101 2.02 -6.14 -6.61
C ALA A 101 2.30 -6.68 -8.02
N MET A 102 3.26 -6.06 -8.70
CA MET A 102 3.79 -6.62 -9.94
C MET A 102 4.49 -7.94 -9.65
N THR A 103 4.36 -8.91 -10.57
CA THR A 103 5.26 -10.06 -10.53
C THR A 103 6.66 -9.61 -10.94
N LYS A 104 7.69 -10.36 -10.50
CA LYS A 104 9.08 -10.14 -10.95
C LYS A 104 9.15 -10.07 -12.48
N GLY A 105 8.49 -11.00 -13.17
CA GLY A 105 8.48 -11.04 -14.64
C GLY A 105 7.90 -9.78 -15.27
N ASP A 106 6.79 -9.25 -14.74
CA ASP A 106 6.16 -8.03 -15.23
C ASP A 106 7.06 -6.80 -15.00
N ALA A 107 7.67 -6.69 -13.83
CA ALA A 107 8.58 -5.62 -13.49
C ALA A 107 9.80 -5.59 -14.43
N LEU A 108 10.43 -6.73 -14.68
CA LEU A 108 11.57 -6.86 -15.60
C LEU A 108 11.18 -6.58 -17.05
N ALA A 109 10.01 -7.07 -17.48
CA ALA A 109 9.49 -6.81 -18.82
C ALA A 109 9.19 -5.33 -19.05
N ALA A 110 8.62 -4.66 -18.05
CA ALA A 110 8.37 -3.22 -18.08
C ALA A 110 9.68 -2.42 -18.13
N ALA A 111 10.67 -2.75 -17.29
CA ALA A 111 11.98 -2.09 -17.27
C ALA A 111 12.72 -2.25 -18.61
N ARG A 112 12.68 -3.42 -19.24
CA ARG A 112 13.31 -3.63 -20.57
C ARG A 112 12.67 -2.82 -21.69
N LYS A 113 11.39 -2.40 -21.58
CA LYS A 113 10.77 -1.52 -22.57
C LYS A 113 11.36 -0.11 -22.60
N ILE A 114 12.13 0.28 -21.57
CA ILE A 114 12.82 1.56 -21.51
C ILE A 114 13.76 1.75 -22.72
N LYS A 115 14.33 0.68 -23.25
CA LYS A 115 15.17 0.71 -24.47
C LYS A 115 14.47 1.38 -25.66
N ASP A 116 13.15 1.22 -25.74
CA ASP A 116 12.33 1.69 -26.84
C ASP A 116 11.83 3.14 -26.65
N PHE A 117 12.03 3.72 -25.46
CA PHE A 117 11.65 5.10 -25.16
C PHE A 117 12.63 6.09 -25.78
N PRO A 118 12.13 7.10 -26.52
CA PRO A 118 13.00 8.12 -27.12
C PRO A 118 13.55 9.14 -26.10
N GLU A 119 12.81 9.37 -25.00
CA GLU A 119 13.21 10.31 -23.97
C GLU A 119 14.35 9.76 -23.12
N GLU A 120 15.22 10.67 -22.69
CA GLU A 120 16.27 10.39 -21.70
C GLU A 120 15.78 10.71 -20.31
N PHE A 121 16.04 9.81 -19.36
CA PHE A 121 15.78 10.02 -17.93
C PHE A 121 16.89 9.34 -17.12
N GLU A 122 17.19 9.92 -15.98
CA GLU A 122 18.35 9.53 -15.17
C GLU A 122 18.03 8.42 -14.16
N TRP A 123 16.77 8.29 -13.77
CA TRP A 123 16.36 7.32 -12.75
C TRP A 123 14.97 6.74 -13.00
N LEU A 124 14.77 5.55 -12.46
CA LEU A 124 13.52 4.80 -12.47
C LEU A 124 13.13 4.44 -11.04
N HIS A 125 11.90 4.73 -10.65
CA HIS A 125 11.34 4.26 -9.38
C HIS A 125 10.42 3.06 -9.63
N VAL A 126 10.77 1.92 -9.04
CA VAL A 126 9.95 0.69 -9.05
C VAL A 126 9.12 0.67 -7.79
N VAL A 127 7.82 0.99 -7.93
CA VAL A 127 6.87 1.08 -6.82
C VAL A 127 6.36 -0.31 -6.44
N GLY A 128 6.34 -0.59 -5.15
CA GLY A 128 5.86 -1.84 -4.57
C GLY A 128 6.95 -2.65 -3.88
N GLY A 129 6.55 -3.33 -2.80
CA GLY A 129 7.49 -4.10 -1.99
C GLY A 129 8.21 -5.16 -2.81
N SER A 130 9.53 -5.19 -2.70
CA SER A 130 10.42 -6.06 -3.45
C SER A 130 11.43 -6.78 -2.54
N ASP A 131 12.02 -7.82 -3.05
CA ASP A 131 12.99 -8.67 -2.38
C ASP A 131 14.34 -8.72 -3.11
N LEU A 132 15.30 -9.40 -2.51
CA LEU A 132 16.65 -9.56 -3.05
C LEU A 132 16.64 -10.12 -4.48
N ASP A 133 15.77 -11.08 -4.77
CA ASP A 133 15.72 -11.74 -6.07
C ASP A 133 15.31 -10.75 -7.19
N LEU A 134 14.39 -9.83 -6.89
CA LEU A 134 14.03 -8.75 -7.82
C LEU A 134 15.14 -7.68 -7.91
N TRP A 135 15.83 -7.35 -6.81
CA TRP A 135 16.91 -6.35 -6.80
C TRP A 135 18.09 -6.79 -7.68
N GLU A 136 18.53 -8.06 -7.54
CA GLU A 136 19.60 -8.62 -8.37
C GLU A 136 19.22 -8.64 -9.85
N ALA A 137 18.02 -9.14 -10.17
CA ALA A 137 17.54 -9.20 -11.55
C ALA A 137 17.33 -7.82 -12.19
N MET A 138 16.89 -6.82 -11.41
CA MET A 138 16.78 -5.45 -11.89
C MET A 138 18.16 -4.82 -12.14
N GLY A 139 19.17 -5.20 -11.34
CA GLY A 139 20.57 -4.82 -11.57
C GLY A 139 21.10 -5.36 -12.91
N GLU A 140 20.72 -6.57 -13.31
CA GLU A 140 21.06 -7.14 -14.62
C GLU A 140 20.38 -6.35 -15.75
N VAL A 141 19.10 -6.03 -15.63
CA VAL A 141 18.38 -5.20 -16.61
C VAL A 141 19.00 -3.81 -16.74
N ARG A 142 19.38 -3.19 -15.61
CA ARG A 142 20.08 -1.90 -15.62
C ARG A 142 21.41 -1.98 -16.39
N ASN A 143 22.18 -3.05 -16.18
CA ASN A 143 23.44 -3.24 -16.91
C ASN A 143 23.19 -3.47 -18.41
N GLU A 144 22.20 -4.27 -18.78
CA GLU A 144 21.75 -4.46 -20.16
C GLU A 144 21.42 -3.11 -20.81
N LEU A 145 20.60 -2.28 -20.15
CA LEU A 145 20.22 -0.96 -20.66
C LEU A 145 21.42 -0.03 -20.84
N ALA A 146 22.37 -0.04 -19.91
CA ALA A 146 23.55 0.82 -19.99
C ALA A 146 24.55 0.37 -21.06
N THR A 147 24.81 -0.93 -21.18
CA THR A 147 25.88 -1.45 -22.06
C THR A 147 25.42 -1.67 -23.48
N GLU A 148 24.22 -2.17 -23.69
CA GLU A 148 23.71 -2.51 -25.01
C GLU A 148 22.93 -1.36 -25.66
N TYR A 149 22.18 -0.61 -24.85
CA TYR A 149 21.30 0.45 -25.35
C TYR A 149 21.79 1.86 -25.03
N HIS A 150 22.93 2.00 -24.35
CA HIS A 150 23.53 3.28 -23.95
C HIS A 150 22.59 4.19 -23.16
N LYS A 151 21.72 3.55 -22.34
CA LYS A 151 20.78 4.22 -21.42
C LYS A 151 21.16 3.93 -19.97
N PRO A 152 22.22 4.58 -19.45
CA PRO A 152 22.56 4.45 -18.04
C PRO A 152 21.48 5.09 -17.20
N LEU A 153 20.95 4.37 -16.25
CA LEU A 153 19.97 4.91 -15.30
C LEU A 153 20.21 4.32 -13.91
N PHE A 154 19.75 5.06 -12.94
CA PHE A 154 19.73 4.66 -11.55
C PHE A 154 18.36 4.09 -11.21
N ILE A 155 18.29 3.03 -10.42
CA ILE A 155 16.99 2.40 -10.06
C ILE A 155 16.79 2.50 -8.55
N LEU A 156 15.66 3.13 -8.17
CA LEU A 156 15.17 3.18 -6.81
C LEU A 156 14.07 2.11 -6.64
N MET A 157 14.21 1.28 -5.62
CA MET A 157 13.29 0.19 -5.30
C MET A 157 12.78 0.32 -3.86
N GLU A 158 11.65 -0.31 -3.58
CA GLU A 158 11.04 -0.35 -2.26
C GLU A 158 11.27 -1.73 -1.63
N ALA A 159 11.83 -1.79 -0.42
CA ALA A 159 11.82 -3.03 0.36
C ALA A 159 10.38 -3.39 0.74
N ALA A 160 10.10 -4.68 0.89
CA ALA A 160 8.82 -5.14 1.42
C ALA A 160 8.62 -4.61 2.87
N TYR A 161 7.35 -4.35 3.23
CA TYR A 161 7.01 -3.95 4.59
C TYR A 161 7.45 -5.05 5.58
N PRO A 162 8.05 -4.67 6.73
CA PRO A 162 8.48 -5.63 7.73
C PRO A 162 7.31 -6.47 8.24
N THR A 163 7.49 -7.80 8.23
CA THR A 163 6.54 -8.77 8.77
C THR A 163 7.24 -9.61 9.82
N GLY A 164 6.66 -9.74 11.00
CA GLY A 164 7.27 -10.46 12.12
C GLY A 164 8.23 -9.60 12.95
N ASP A 165 9.34 -10.21 13.41
CA ASP A 165 10.32 -9.51 14.23
C ASP A 165 11.16 -8.53 13.40
N LEU A 166 11.27 -7.28 13.87
CA LEU A 166 12.01 -6.22 13.18
C LEU A 166 13.52 -6.49 13.14
N THR A 167 14.06 -7.18 14.13
CA THR A 167 15.49 -7.50 14.19
C THR A 167 15.83 -8.52 13.10
N ASP A 168 15.01 -9.55 12.96
CA ASP A 168 15.18 -10.58 11.91
C ASP A 168 15.02 -9.97 10.52
N TRP A 169 14.07 -9.06 10.34
CA TRP A 169 13.89 -8.32 9.10
C TRP A 169 15.11 -7.45 8.77
N ALA A 170 15.64 -6.71 9.74
CA ALA A 170 16.82 -5.86 9.56
C ALA A 170 18.08 -6.69 9.23
N LEU A 171 18.30 -7.81 9.90
CA LEU A 171 19.38 -8.75 9.58
C LEU A 171 19.23 -9.33 8.17
N GLY A 172 18.00 -9.62 7.75
CA GLY A 172 17.68 -10.04 6.37
C GLY A 172 18.10 -9.01 5.34
N LEU A 173 17.83 -7.72 5.60
CA LEU A 173 18.23 -6.60 4.72
C LEU A 173 19.76 -6.43 4.67
N GLU A 174 20.44 -6.53 5.81
CA GLU A 174 21.91 -6.44 5.86
C GLU A 174 22.55 -7.55 5.04
N ASN A 175 22.08 -8.79 5.18
CA ASN A 175 22.52 -9.93 4.38
C ASN A 175 22.24 -9.74 2.89
N ALA A 176 21.07 -9.18 2.53
CA ALA A 176 20.69 -8.88 1.15
C ALA A 176 21.59 -7.79 0.55
N ARG A 177 21.90 -6.72 1.31
CA ARG A 177 22.81 -5.64 0.89
C ARG A 177 24.17 -6.17 0.43
N GLY A 178 24.72 -7.15 1.13
CA GLY A 178 26.02 -7.76 0.76
C GLY A 178 25.98 -8.55 -0.56
N LYS A 179 24.79 -8.93 -1.04
CA LYS A 179 24.60 -9.72 -2.25
C LYS A 179 24.33 -8.85 -3.49
N VAL A 180 23.65 -7.71 -3.33
CA VAL A 180 23.41 -6.78 -4.44
C VAL A 180 24.72 -6.11 -4.86
N LYS A 181 25.26 -6.53 -6.00
CA LYS A 181 26.56 -6.06 -6.51
C LYS A 181 26.48 -4.80 -7.36
N ASN A 182 25.27 -4.39 -7.75
CA ASN A 182 25.07 -3.22 -8.60
C ASN A 182 24.95 -1.96 -7.73
N THR A 183 25.86 -0.99 -7.93
CA THR A 183 25.89 0.28 -7.18
C THR A 183 24.81 1.27 -7.61
N ASP A 184 24.19 1.04 -8.76
CA ASP A 184 23.14 1.91 -9.31
C ASP A 184 21.72 1.44 -8.96
N ILE A 185 21.63 0.48 -8.04
CA ILE A 185 20.37 0.07 -7.39
C ILE A 185 20.38 0.60 -5.96
N GLN A 186 19.38 1.40 -5.64
CA GLN A 186 19.09 1.81 -4.26
C GLN A 186 17.77 1.19 -3.79
N VAL A 187 17.76 0.68 -2.58
CA VAL A 187 16.56 0.14 -1.95
C VAL A 187 16.19 1.01 -0.76
N CYS A 188 15.00 1.58 -0.80
CA CYS A 188 14.44 2.31 0.33
C CYS A 188 13.78 1.33 1.31
N THR A 189 14.27 1.31 2.54
CA THR A 189 13.80 0.43 3.61
C THR A 189 12.95 1.16 4.65
N ALA A 190 12.83 2.48 4.53
CA ALA A 190 12.08 3.31 5.46
C ALA A 190 10.59 3.30 5.12
N TRP A 191 9.77 3.17 6.14
CA TRP A 191 8.32 3.22 6.07
C TRP A 191 7.78 4.30 7.00
N GLY A 192 6.62 4.85 6.68
CA GLY A 192 6.00 5.88 7.49
C GLY A 192 4.47 5.87 7.35
N ARG A 193 3.80 6.49 8.31
CA ARG A 193 2.36 6.75 8.28
C ARG A 193 2.11 8.11 7.64
N LEU A 194 1.38 8.10 6.55
CA LEU A 194 1.01 9.29 5.80
C LEU A 194 -0.48 9.58 5.98
N VAL A 195 -0.81 10.81 6.37
CA VAL A 195 -2.18 11.30 6.37
C VAL A 195 -2.50 11.84 4.98
N ARG A 196 -3.54 11.30 4.36
CA ARG A 196 -4.01 11.74 3.03
C ARG A 196 -4.89 12.99 3.14
N LEU A 197 -5.13 13.64 2.01
CA LEU A 197 -6.01 14.82 1.94
C LEU A 197 -7.46 14.54 2.37
N ASP A 198 -7.89 13.29 2.28
CA ASP A 198 -9.21 12.82 2.74
C ASP A 198 -9.24 12.47 4.25
N GLY A 199 -8.12 12.70 4.98
CA GLY A 199 -7.96 12.38 6.39
C GLY A 199 -7.63 10.91 6.67
N SER A 200 -7.63 10.03 5.66
CA SER A 200 -7.26 8.63 5.85
C SER A 200 -5.76 8.46 6.11
N VAL A 201 -5.40 7.48 6.94
CA VAL A 201 -4.01 7.16 7.28
C VAL A 201 -3.56 5.94 6.48
N GLN A 202 -2.41 6.03 5.85
CA GLN A 202 -1.83 4.94 5.08
C GLN A 202 -0.36 4.72 5.42
N ILE A 203 0.04 3.46 5.58
CA ILE A 203 1.44 3.08 5.69
C ILE A 203 2.03 3.02 4.28
N VAL A 204 3.10 3.78 4.04
CA VAL A 204 3.75 3.89 2.73
C VAL A 204 5.26 3.74 2.86
N ASN A 205 5.89 3.21 1.81
CA ASN A 205 7.35 3.27 1.70
C ASN A 205 7.78 4.70 1.35
N LEU A 206 8.84 5.18 1.98
CA LEU A 206 9.32 6.56 1.79
C LEU A 206 10.14 6.77 0.51
N ALA A 207 10.24 5.78 -0.36
CA ALA A 207 10.91 5.89 -1.67
C ALA A 207 10.33 7.00 -2.53
N GLY A 208 9.01 7.26 -2.45
CA GLY A 208 8.39 8.40 -3.12
C GLY A 208 8.97 9.75 -2.72
N ILE A 209 9.31 9.91 -1.44
CA ILE A 209 9.99 11.11 -0.92
C ILE A 209 11.42 11.18 -1.45
N VAL A 210 12.15 10.07 -1.43
CA VAL A 210 13.50 9.97 -2.01
C VAL A 210 13.48 10.32 -3.50
N SER A 211 12.47 9.84 -4.24
CA SER A 211 12.24 10.22 -5.64
C SER A 211 12.06 11.74 -5.81
N GLY A 212 11.27 12.36 -4.94
CA GLY A 212 11.09 13.81 -4.93
C GLY A 212 12.40 14.57 -4.64
N LEU A 213 13.27 14.01 -3.77
CA LEU A 213 14.60 14.56 -3.51
C LEU A 213 15.50 14.49 -4.75
N TYR A 214 15.50 13.36 -5.48
CA TYR A 214 16.23 13.25 -6.74
C TYR A 214 15.75 14.26 -7.77
N ALA A 215 14.44 14.41 -7.92
CA ALA A 215 13.86 15.36 -8.87
C ALA A 215 14.20 16.83 -8.54
N LYS A 216 14.48 17.15 -7.27
CA LYS A 216 14.81 18.51 -6.81
C LYS A 216 16.30 18.77 -6.76
N ALA A 217 17.12 17.75 -6.54
CA ALA A 217 18.58 17.91 -6.44
C ALA A 217 19.17 18.26 -7.81
N GLY A 218 20.11 19.20 -7.86
CA GLY A 218 20.89 19.45 -9.05
C GLY A 218 21.83 18.27 -9.35
N VAL A 219 22.21 18.08 -10.62
CA VAL A 219 23.05 16.97 -11.08
C VAL A 219 24.35 16.79 -10.28
N ALA A 220 24.88 17.87 -9.70
CA ALA A 220 26.10 17.88 -8.89
C ALA A 220 25.84 17.80 -7.38
N GLU A 221 24.58 17.68 -6.94
CA GLU A 221 24.23 17.70 -5.53
C GLU A 221 23.91 16.30 -5.01
N SER A 222 24.50 15.95 -3.88
CA SER A 222 24.16 14.70 -3.18
C SER A 222 22.87 14.87 -2.38
N ILE A 223 21.91 13.97 -2.56
CA ILE A 223 20.68 13.92 -1.74
C ILE A 223 20.95 13.64 -0.26
N GLY A 224 22.13 13.09 0.08
CA GLY A 224 22.57 12.85 1.45
C GLY A 224 23.09 14.09 2.19
N LYS A 225 23.07 15.28 1.56
CA LYS A 225 23.43 16.52 2.25
C LYS A 225 22.34 16.90 3.26
N THR A 226 22.71 16.90 4.52
CA THR A 226 21.91 17.36 5.65
C THR A 226 21.95 18.89 5.84
N ARG A 227 21.91 19.67 4.78
CA ARG A 227 21.87 21.14 4.92
C ARG A 227 20.42 21.59 5.07
N PRO A 228 20.10 22.35 6.13
CA PRO A 228 18.75 22.92 6.31
C PRO A 228 18.26 23.77 5.12
N GLU A 229 19.18 24.38 4.39
CA GLU A 229 18.91 25.28 3.25
C GLU A 229 18.62 24.52 1.95
N ALA A 230 19.06 23.27 1.84
CA ALA A 230 18.75 22.38 0.70
C ALA A 230 17.59 21.43 1.05
N GLY A 231 17.04 21.54 2.27
CA GLY A 231 16.08 20.62 2.82
C GLY A 231 14.79 20.61 2.03
N VAL A 232 14.57 19.52 1.30
CA VAL A 232 13.22 19.04 1.09
C VAL A 232 12.81 18.46 2.44
N GLY A 233 12.33 19.33 3.31
CA GLY A 233 11.70 18.89 4.53
C GLY A 233 10.45 18.10 4.14
N ILE A 234 10.33 16.89 4.65
CA ILE A 234 9.03 16.25 4.76
C ILE A 234 8.23 17.18 5.66
N SER A 235 7.09 17.69 5.17
CA SER A 235 6.23 18.49 6.03
C SER A 235 5.85 17.63 7.24
N PRO A 236 6.08 18.09 8.48
CA PRO A 236 5.64 17.37 9.67
C PRO A 236 4.14 17.07 9.66
N ASP A 237 3.37 17.88 8.93
CA ASP A 237 1.91 17.74 8.82
C ASP A 237 1.47 16.58 7.92
N THR A 238 2.38 16.01 7.12
CA THR A 238 2.07 14.91 6.19
C THR A 238 2.59 13.56 6.63
N LEU A 239 3.59 13.53 7.52
CA LEU A 239 4.17 12.30 8.05
C LEU A 239 3.86 12.20 9.55
N GLU A 240 2.95 11.32 9.90
CA GLU A 240 2.51 11.14 11.29
C GLU A 240 3.55 10.37 12.11
N GLU A 241 4.18 9.37 11.52
CA GLU A 241 5.14 8.49 12.19
C GLU A 241 6.12 7.85 11.20
N LEU A 242 7.39 7.72 11.60
CA LEU A 242 8.38 6.86 10.97
C LEU A 242 8.32 5.46 11.62
N LEU A 243 8.20 4.44 10.82
CA LEU A 243 8.17 3.03 11.24
C LEU A 243 9.47 2.32 10.92
#